data_594814ced61d26a1fba45930384d9b9b
#
_entry.id   594814ced61d26a1fba45930384d9b9b
#
_cell.length_a   1.000
_cell.length_b   1.000
_cell.length_c   1.000
_cell.angle_alpha   90.00
_cell.angle_beta   90.00
_cell.angle_gamma   90.00
#
_symmetry.space_group_name_H-M   'P 1'
#
loop_
_entity.id
_entity.type
_entity.pdbx_description
1 polymer ?
#
loop_
_entity_poly.entity_id
_entity_poly.type
_entity_poly.pdbx_seq_one_letter_code
_entity_poly.pdbx_strand_id
1 'polypeptide(L)'
;MKVLSREELYQAVYDILKHKLNIPTWKSFEESARLNEDLYMDSIMILQLILHLELDLGLKIPDYMLVPKDFHTVKSLLDFLEGLT
;
A
#
# COMPACT_ATOMS: atom_id res chain seq x y z
N MET A 1 2.70 -14.41 17.01
CA MET A 1 2.48 -13.83 15.68
C MET A 1 1.54 -12.66 15.80
N LYS A 2 1.89 -11.53 15.19
CA LYS A 2 1.07 -10.33 15.24
C LYS A 2 0.18 -10.24 13.99
N VAL A 3 -1.12 -10.09 14.21
CA VAL A 3 -2.06 -9.86 13.13
C VAL A 3 -2.34 -8.36 13.08
N LEU A 4 -2.12 -7.75 11.92
CA LEU A 4 -2.33 -6.32 11.75
C LEU A 4 -3.78 -6.04 11.41
N SER A 5 -4.38 -5.08 12.10
CA SER A 5 -5.74 -4.65 11.80
C SER A 5 -5.76 -3.81 10.53
N ARG A 6 -6.95 -3.64 9.95
CA ARG A 6 -7.08 -2.80 8.76
C ARG A 6 -6.64 -1.36 9.05
N GLU A 7 -6.94 -0.84 10.24
CA GLU A 7 -6.50 0.49 10.64
C GLU A 7 -4.98 0.59 10.68
N GLU A 8 -4.33 -0.42 11.22
CA GLU A 8 -2.86 -0.44 11.27
C GLU A 8 -2.26 -0.48 9.87
N LEU A 9 -2.85 -1.28 8.99
CA LEU A 9 -2.40 -1.36 7.60
C LEU A 9 -2.64 -0.03 6.87
N TYR A 10 -3.81 0.56 7.08
CA TYR A 10 -4.13 1.87 6.48
C TYR A 10 -3.11 2.92 6.90
N GLN A 11 -2.84 2.99 8.20
CA GLN A 11 -1.90 3.96 8.74
C GLN A 11 -0.48 3.71 8.23
N ALA A 12 -0.08 2.45 8.14
CA ALA A 12 1.25 2.10 7.65
C ALA A 12 1.44 2.52 6.20
N VAL A 13 0.45 2.25 5.36
CA VAL A 13 0.50 2.66 3.95
C VAL A 13 0.57 4.19 3.85
N TYR A 14 -0.28 4.87 4.61
CA TYR A 14 -0.29 6.33 4.62
C TYR A 14 1.06 6.90 5.01
N ASP A 15 1.64 6.38 6.10
CA ASP A 15 2.93 6.87 6.59
C ASP A 15 4.04 6.64 5.58
N ILE A 16 4.05 5.48 4.92
CA ILE A 16 5.05 5.19 3.90
C ILE A 16 4.93 6.18 2.75
N LEU A 17 3.72 6.40 2.25
CA LEU A 17 3.51 7.30 1.13
C LEU A 17 3.88 8.74 1.48
N LYS A 18 3.54 9.17 2.68
CA LYS A 18 3.79 10.55 3.10
C LYS A 18 5.25 10.80 3.49
N HIS A 19 5.84 9.89 4.25
CA HIS A 19 7.16 10.13 4.85
C HIS A 19 8.32 9.42 4.16
N LYS A 20 8.07 8.29 3.52
CA LYS A 20 9.13 7.53 2.84
C LYS A 20 9.20 7.85 1.36
N LEU A 21 8.06 7.85 0.69
CA LEU A 21 7.99 8.15 -0.73
C LEU A 21 7.73 9.63 -1.02
N ASN A 22 7.31 10.38 -0.02
CA ASN A 22 7.08 11.82 -0.12
C ASN A 22 6.17 12.22 -1.28
N ILE A 23 5.07 11.48 -1.48
CA ILE A 23 4.15 11.83 -2.56
C ILE A 23 3.42 13.13 -2.23
N PRO A 24 3.30 14.07 -3.19
CA PRO A 24 2.61 15.33 -2.92
C PRO A 24 1.09 15.18 -2.79
N THR A 25 0.57 14.04 -3.20
CA THR A 25 -0.88 13.76 -3.22
C THR A 25 -1.39 13.10 -1.94
N TRP A 26 -0.59 13.06 -0.88
CA TRP A 26 -0.97 12.37 0.36
C TRP A 26 -2.29 12.88 0.95
N LYS A 27 -2.66 14.13 0.66
CA LYS A 27 -3.92 14.69 1.16
C LYS A 27 -5.15 14.04 0.49
N SER A 28 -4.96 13.41 -0.65
CA SER A 28 -6.03 12.69 -1.34
C SER A 28 -6.13 11.23 -0.91
N PHE A 29 -5.33 10.81 0.07
CA PHE A 29 -5.30 9.42 0.51
C PHE A 29 -6.57 9.06 1.26
N GLU A 30 -7.28 8.08 0.74
CA GLU A 30 -8.48 7.51 1.36
C GLU A 30 -8.72 6.14 0.73
N GLU A 31 -9.61 5.33 1.30
CA GLU A 31 -9.81 3.97 0.78
C GLU A 31 -10.29 3.94 -0.67
N SER A 32 -11.08 4.91 -1.08
CA SER A 32 -11.56 4.99 -2.46
C SER A 32 -10.55 5.61 -3.42
N ALA A 33 -9.44 6.15 -2.93
CA ALA A 33 -8.44 6.77 -3.79
C ALA A 33 -7.79 5.73 -4.71
N ARG A 34 -7.66 6.08 -5.98
CA ARG A 34 -7.00 5.22 -6.96
C ARG A 34 -5.51 5.52 -6.93
N LEU A 35 -4.69 4.46 -6.83
CA LEU A 35 -3.25 4.63 -6.66
C LEU A 35 -2.62 5.37 -7.81
N ASN A 36 -3.01 5.03 -9.04
CA ASN A 36 -2.44 5.67 -10.22
C ASN A 36 -3.09 7.02 -10.53
N GLU A 37 -4.43 7.06 -10.55
CA GLU A 37 -5.16 8.23 -11.03
C GLU A 37 -5.32 9.35 -9.99
N ASP A 38 -5.50 8.99 -8.73
CA ASP A 38 -5.73 9.98 -7.67
C ASP A 38 -4.45 10.32 -6.90
N LEU A 39 -3.58 9.34 -6.70
CA LEU A 39 -2.33 9.53 -5.98
C LEU A 39 -1.13 9.67 -6.91
N TYR A 40 -1.34 9.52 -8.21
CA TYR A 40 -0.30 9.67 -9.25
C TYR A 40 0.91 8.75 -9.04
N MET A 41 0.64 7.53 -8.56
CA MET A 41 1.70 6.55 -8.35
C MET A 41 1.89 5.70 -9.60
N ASP A 42 3.12 5.61 -10.09
CA ASP A 42 3.44 4.71 -11.20
C ASP A 42 3.86 3.35 -10.68
N SER A 43 4.21 2.44 -11.60
CA SER A 43 4.60 1.07 -11.25
C SER A 43 5.81 1.03 -10.33
N ILE A 44 6.76 1.94 -10.56
CA ILE A 44 7.98 1.98 -9.76
C ILE A 44 7.66 2.39 -8.32
N MET A 45 6.80 3.38 -8.15
CA MET A 45 6.40 3.83 -6.82
C MET A 45 5.62 2.76 -6.08
N ILE A 46 4.77 2.01 -6.79
CA ILE A 46 4.02 0.91 -6.19
C ILE A 46 4.99 -0.18 -5.72
N LEU A 47 6.01 -0.50 -6.52
CA LEU A 47 7.03 -1.46 -6.11
C LEU A 47 7.80 -0.98 -4.88
N GLN A 48 8.10 0.32 -4.79
CA GLN A 48 8.75 0.88 -3.62
C GLN A 48 7.84 0.78 -2.39
N LEU A 49 6.55 1.03 -2.55
CA LEU A 49 5.60 0.85 -1.47
C LEU A 49 5.59 -0.59 -0.96
N ILE A 50 5.53 -1.55 -1.88
CA ILE A 50 5.56 -2.97 -1.53
C ILE A 50 6.83 -3.30 -0.74
N LEU A 51 7.97 -2.81 -1.21
CA LEU A 51 9.25 -3.05 -0.55
C LEU A 51 9.26 -2.50 0.88
N HIS A 52 8.75 -1.29 1.08
CA HIS A 52 8.66 -0.71 2.42
C HIS A 52 7.70 -1.50 3.31
N LEU A 53 6.59 -1.98 2.77
CA LEU A 53 5.66 -2.80 3.53
C LEU A 53 6.33 -4.10 4.00
N GLU A 54 7.14 -4.72 3.15
CA GLU A 54 7.87 -5.92 3.53
C GLU A 54 8.87 -5.63 4.65
N LEU A 55 9.60 -4.53 4.52
CA LEU A 55 10.64 -4.17 5.50
C LEU A 55 10.05 -3.66 6.81
N ASP A 56 9.06 -2.78 6.73
CA ASP A 56 8.52 -2.12 7.92
C ASP A 56 7.55 -2.99 8.70
N LEU A 57 6.77 -3.81 8.02
CA LEU A 57 5.76 -4.65 8.65
C LEU A 57 6.16 -6.13 8.72
N GLY A 58 7.30 -6.49 8.14
CA GLY A 58 7.75 -7.88 8.13
C GLY A 58 6.89 -8.80 7.28
N LEU A 59 6.18 -8.24 6.32
CA LEU A 59 5.33 -9.03 5.43
C LEU A 59 6.16 -9.66 4.32
N LYS A 60 5.72 -10.81 3.83
CA LYS A 60 6.31 -11.45 2.65
C LYS A 60 5.31 -11.34 1.52
N ILE A 61 5.68 -10.63 0.46
CA ILE A 61 4.81 -10.39 -0.66
C ILE A 61 5.49 -10.93 -1.92
N PRO A 62 5.25 -12.21 -2.27
CA PRO A 62 5.88 -12.80 -3.46
C PRO A 62 5.43 -12.12 -4.74
N ASP A 63 6.33 -12.03 -5.71
CA ASP A 63 6.05 -11.35 -6.98
C ASP A 63 4.82 -11.90 -7.68
N TYR A 64 4.61 -13.23 -7.62
CA TYR A 64 3.47 -13.83 -8.31
C TYR A 64 2.12 -13.44 -7.72
N MET A 65 2.10 -12.85 -6.53
CA MET A 65 0.87 -12.37 -5.90
C MET A 65 0.55 -10.92 -6.28
N LEU A 66 1.44 -10.26 -7.00
CA LEU A 66 1.26 -8.87 -7.38
C LEU A 66 0.45 -8.77 -8.67
N VAL A 67 -0.87 -8.76 -8.53
CA VAL A 67 -1.76 -8.64 -9.68
C VAL A 67 -2.32 -7.21 -9.76
N PRO A 68 -2.49 -6.66 -10.99
CA PRO A 68 -2.87 -5.25 -11.14
C PRO A 68 -4.15 -4.85 -10.42
N LYS A 69 -5.14 -5.72 -10.34
CA LYS A 69 -6.40 -5.39 -9.69
C LYS A 69 -6.25 -5.10 -8.19
N ASP A 70 -5.23 -5.67 -7.55
CA ASP A 70 -5.00 -5.45 -6.12
C ASP A 70 -4.39 -4.09 -5.84
N PHE A 71 -3.87 -3.43 -6.89
CA PHE A 71 -3.22 -2.14 -6.77
C PHE A 71 -4.00 -1.04 -7.48
N HIS A 72 -5.31 -1.24 -7.63
CA HIS A 72 -6.18 -0.26 -8.26
C HIS A 72 -6.52 0.90 -7.31
N THR A 73 -6.97 0.55 -6.10
CA THR A 73 -7.33 1.55 -5.08
C THR A 73 -6.64 1.21 -3.77
N VAL A 74 -6.66 2.19 -2.84
CA VAL A 74 -6.17 1.96 -1.48
C VAL A 74 -6.94 0.80 -0.85
N LYS A 75 -8.28 0.77 -1.06
CA LYS A 75 -9.11 -0.29 -0.51
C LYS A 75 -8.67 -1.67 -1.01
N SER A 76 -8.46 -1.82 -2.32
CA SER A 76 -8.04 -3.11 -2.86
C SER A 76 -6.67 -3.53 -2.35
N LEU A 77 -5.76 -2.56 -2.17
CA LEU A 77 -4.46 -2.84 -1.58
C LEU A 77 -4.60 -3.31 -0.13
N LEU A 78 -5.44 -2.65 0.65
CA LEU A 78 -5.66 -3.05 2.04
C LEU A 78 -6.30 -4.44 2.13
N ASP A 79 -7.25 -4.74 1.25
CA ASP A 79 -7.85 -6.08 1.18
C ASP A 79 -6.79 -7.14 0.91
N PHE A 80 -5.88 -6.85 -0.01
CA PHE A 80 -4.77 -7.74 -0.32
C PHE A 80 -3.87 -7.96 0.89
N LEU A 81 -3.50 -6.87 1.56
CA LEU A 81 -2.62 -6.94 2.73
C LEU A 81 -3.27 -7.69 3.89
N GLU A 82 -4.57 -7.52 4.10
CA GLU A 82 -5.28 -8.26 5.14
C GLU A 82 -5.23 -9.76 4.89
N GLY A 83 -5.25 -10.16 3.63
CA GLY A 83 -5.15 -11.57 3.28
C GLY A 83 -3.79 -12.18 3.57
N LEU A 84 -2.76 -11.37 3.78
CA LEU A 84 -1.41 -11.82 4.07
C LEU A 84 -1.12 -11.93 5.57
N THR A 85 -1.95 -11.32 6.41
CA THR A 85 -1.68 -11.25 7.85
C THR A 85 -2.50 -12.22 8.68
#